data_a72df1a67a1f3b9e2f608cdf2b352a3e
#
_entry.id   a72df1a67a1f3b9e2f608cdf2b352a3e
#
_cell.length_a   1.000
_cell.length_b   1.000
_cell.length_c   1.000
_cell.angle_alpha   90.00
_cell.angle_beta   90.00
_cell.angle_gamma   90.00
#
_symmetry.space_group_name_H-M   'P 1'
#
loop_
_entity.id
_entity.type
_entity.pdbx_description
1 polymer ?
#
loop_
_entity_poly.entity_id
_entity_poly.type
_entity_poly.pdbx_seq_one_letter_code
_entity_poly.pdbx_strand_id
1 'polypeptide(L)'
;MPSPGERLRAAWSEHALMIPGVFNALTAKLAERLGYRAAYLSGGALSAGWAGLPDVGLLSLTEFAEQAAVLASSTSLPLLCDADTGFGGAVNVERTVRLYEAAGAAGLHLEDQVMPKRCGHLSGKSVVDAAEMASKIHAAVAARRDPGFVIVARTDARSVEGFDGAVERARRYLDAGADMIFPEALESAEEFARFAREIDAPLLANQTEFGRGPLLPFEDLAGMGYKAVLYPLTAFRAAMKAAEETLILLRDQGTQRGSLGRMQTRAELYDLLGYADWEARDRDYFGLEGSGGSADDPDPDRQHVD
;
A
#
# COMPACT_ATOMS: atom_id res chain seq x y z
N MET A 1 -13.50 13.95 -14.32
CA MET A 1 -12.26 13.94 -13.50
C MET A 1 -11.44 12.75 -13.97
N PRO A 2 -10.09 12.83 -13.96
CA PRO A 2 -9.24 11.69 -14.30
C PRO A 2 -9.51 10.52 -13.36
N SER A 3 -9.39 9.30 -13.87
CA SER A 3 -9.57 8.08 -13.10
C SER A 3 -8.48 7.92 -12.02
N PRO A 4 -8.67 7.06 -11.00
CA PRO A 4 -7.61 6.77 -10.03
C PRO A 4 -6.32 6.29 -10.70
N GLY A 5 -6.41 5.44 -11.72
CA GLY A 5 -5.26 4.95 -12.47
C GLY A 5 -4.55 6.04 -13.26
N GLU A 6 -5.30 6.91 -13.95
CA GLU A 6 -4.73 8.08 -14.64
C GLU A 6 -4.01 9.01 -13.68
N ARG A 7 -4.54 9.24 -12.47
CA ARG A 7 -3.87 10.06 -11.44
C ARG A 7 -2.57 9.42 -10.96
N LEU A 8 -2.56 8.10 -10.78
CA LEU A 8 -1.35 7.38 -10.38
C LEU A 8 -0.27 7.47 -11.47
N ARG A 9 -0.64 7.29 -12.75
CA ARG A 9 0.29 7.43 -13.89
C ARG A 9 0.84 8.84 -14.01
N ALA A 10 0.00 9.86 -13.90
CA ALA A 10 0.43 11.25 -13.93
C ALA A 10 1.42 11.55 -12.79
N ALA A 11 1.14 11.05 -11.59
CA ALA A 11 1.96 11.29 -10.42
C ALA A 11 3.40 10.80 -10.59
N TRP A 12 3.64 9.58 -11.09
CA TRP A 12 5.02 9.08 -11.32
C TRP A 12 5.69 9.62 -12.59
N SER A 13 4.90 10.13 -13.54
CA SER A 13 5.46 10.75 -14.75
C SER A 13 6.10 12.11 -14.48
N GLU A 14 5.60 12.82 -13.49
CA GLU A 14 6.14 14.10 -13.06
C GLU A 14 7.42 13.93 -12.21
N HIS A 15 7.35 13.09 -11.21
CA HIS A 15 8.46 12.82 -10.27
C HIS A 15 8.35 11.39 -9.74
N ALA A 16 9.46 10.82 -9.28
CA ALA A 16 9.42 9.58 -8.54
C ALA A 16 8.51 9.71 -7.31
N LEU A 17 7.81 8.62 -6.93
CA LEU A 17 6.83 8.60 -5.84
C LEU A 17 7.34 7.85 -4.63
N MET A 18 7.19 8.43 -3.44
CA MET A 18 7.11 7.66 -2.19
C MET A 18 5.69 7.13 -2.02
N ILE A 19 5.53 5.82 -1.86
CA ILE A 19 4.24 5.18 -1.67
C ILE A 19 4.21 4.50 -0.29
N PRO A 20 3.60 5.12 0.73
CA PRO A 20 3.49 4.52 2.06
C PRO A 20 2.44 3.40 2.06
N GLY A 21 2.72 2.32 2.79
CA GLY A 21 1.75 1.32 3.15
C GLY A 21 0.75 1.87 4.17
N VAL A 22 -0.54 1.80 3.83
CA VAL A 22 -1.64 2.21 4.70
C VAL A 22 -2.42 0.98 5.12
N PHE A 23 -2.62 0.79 6.40
CA PHE A 23 -3.19 -0.44 6.96
C PHE A 23 -4.62 -0.26 7.50
N ASN A 24 -5.14 0.97 7.45
CA ASN A 24 -6.53 1.31 7.75
C ASN A 24 -6.88 2.69 7.16
N ALA A 25 -8.15 3.04 7.16
CA ALA A 25 -8.68 4.30 6.62
C ALA A 25 -8.06 5.54 7.27
N LEU A 26 -7.79 5.50 8.57
CA LEU A 26 -7.20 6.64 9.28
C LEU A 26 -5.76 6.91 8.82
N THR A 27 -4.98 5.85 8.61
CA THR A 27 -3.61 5.96 8.07
C THR A 27 -3.62 6.50 6.64
N ALA A 28 -4.63 6.13 5.81
CA ALA A 28 -4.78 6.67 4.46
C ALA A 28 -5.06 8.19 4.48
N LYS A 29 -5.98 8.64 5.35
CA LYS A 29 -6.23 10.07 5.57
C LYS A 29 -5.00 10.83 6.07
N LEU A 30 -4.23 10.21 6.97
CA LEU A 30 -3.00 10.79 7.48
C LEU A 30 -1.95 10.93 6.37
N ALA A 31 -1.77 9.93 5.52
CA ALA A 31 -0.87 10.00 4.37
C ALA A 31 -1.27 11.14 3.41
N GLU A 32 -2.57 11.28 3.11
CA GLU A 32 -3.09 12.39 2.30
C GLU A 32 -2.79 13.76 2.92
N ARG A 33 -3.08 13.93 4.21
CA ARG A 33 -2.80 15.19 4.94
C ARG A 33 -1.32 15.54 4.97
N LEU A 34 -0.45 14.54 5.00
CA LEU A 34 1.01 14.73 4.96
C LEU A 34 1.56 14.98 3.54
N GLY A 35 0.70 15.02 2.52
CA GLY A 35 1.07 15.38 1.15
C GLY A 35 1.64 14.24 0.33
N TYR A 36 1.47 12.99 0.72
CA TYR A 36 1.78 11.88 -0.17
C TYR A 36 0.89 11.92 -1.41
N ARG A 37 1.38 11.40 -2.53
CA ARG A 37 0.70 11.46 -3.82
C ARG A 37 0.09 10.13 -4.26
N ALA A 38 0.36 9.07 -3.53
CA ALA A 38 -0.22 7.74 -3.68
C ALA A 38 -0.16 6.99 -2.35
N ALA A 39 -0.95 5.94 -2.21
CA ALA A 39 -0.95 5.03 -1.06
C ALA A 39 -0.93 3.57 -1.52
N TYR A 40 -0.58 2.67 -0.62
CA TYR A 40 -0.47 1.25 -0.92
C TYR A 40 -1.22 0.39 0.10
N LEU A 41 -2.06 -0.52 -0.41
CA LEU A 41 -2.63 -1.62 0.38
C LEU A 41 -1.68 -2.81 0.35
N SER A 42 -0.98 -3.04 1.46
CA SER A 42 -0.06 -4.17 1.63
C SER A 42 -0.82 -5.42 2.08
N GLY A 43 -0.65 -6.55 1.36
CA GLY A 43 -1.19 -7.84 1.77
C GLY A 43 -0.64 -8.31 3.11
N GLY A 44 0.65 -8.07 3.37
CA GLY A 44 1.28 -8.39 4.65
C GLY A 44 0.73 -7.56 5.81
N ALA A 45 0.52 -6.25 5.63
CA ALA A 45 -0.10 -5.40 6.66
C ALA A 45 -1.57 -5.74 6.86
N LEU A 46 -2.30 -6.08 5.79
CA LEU A 46 -3.69 -6.50 5.85
C LEU A 46 -3.83 -7.83 6.60
N SER A 47 -3.08 -8.85 6.20
CA SER A 47 -3.11 -10.16 6.85
C SER A 47 -2.82 -10.05 8.35
N ALA A 48 -1.75 -9.34 8.72
CA ALA A 48 -1.34 -9.21 10.12
C ALA A 48 -2.26 -8.27 10.92
N GLY A 49 -2.57 -7.09 10.38
CA GLY A 49 -3.23 -6.02 11.13
C GLY A 49 -4.75 -6.16 11.20
N TRP A 50 -5.38 -6.64 10.14
CA TRP A 50 -6.83 -6.81 10.09
C TRP A 50 -7.27 -8.20 10.53
N ALA A 51 -6.57 -9.26 10.10
CA ALA A 51 -6.98 -10.64 10.35
C ALA A 51 -6.15 -11.36 11.45
N GLY A 52 -5.01 -10.80 11.88
CA GLY A 52 -4.10 -11.47 12.82
C GLY A 52 -3.45 -12.72 12.25
N LEU A 53 -3.28 -12.80 10.93
CA LEU A 53 -2.78 -13.95 10.19
C LEU A 53 -1.40 -13.68 9.57
N PRO A 54 -0.57 -14.72 9.38
CA PRO A 54 0.67 -14.58 8.65
C PRO A 54 0.40 -14.36 7.15
N ASP A 55 1.32 -13.64 6.49
CA ASP A 55 1.27 -13.33 5.05
C ASP A 55 1.72 -14.52 4.19
N VAL A 56 0.85 -15.50 4.01
CA VAL A 56 1.07 -16.73 3.23
C VAL A 56 -0.12 -17.08 2.34
N GLY A 57 -0.86 -16.08 1.86
CA GLY A 57 -1.98 -16.27 0.94
C GLY A 57 -3.24 -16.85 1.61
N LEU A 58 -3.50 -16.50 2.88
CA LEU A 58 -4.67 -16.98 3.62
C LEU A 58 -5.93 -16.15 3.35
N LEU A 59 -5.79 -14.89 3.01
CA LEU A 59 -6.92 -14.03 2.72
C LEU A 59 -7.43 -14.25 1.30
N SER A 60 -8.74 -14.14 1.16
CA SER A 60 -9.43 -14.28 -0.13
C SER A 60 -9.42 -12.98 -0.94
N LEU A 61 -9.67 -13.10 -2.25
CA LEU A 61 -9.89 -11.95 -3.13
C LEU A 61 -10.98 -11.00 -2.60
N THR A 62 -12.06 -11.54 -2.01
CA THR A 62 -13.17 -10.72 -1.51
C THR A 62 -12.73 -9.86 -0.33
N GLU A 63 -12.00 -10.43 0.62
CA GLU A 63 -11.45 -9.70 1.77
C GLU A 63 -10.50 -8.59 1.34
N PHE A 64 -9.62 -8.85 0.38
CA PHE A 64 -8.75 -7.82 -0.20
C PHE A 64 -9.54 -6.70 -0.89
N ALA A 65 -10.51 -7.04 -1.73
CA ALA A 65 -11.29 -6.05 -2.48
C ALA A 65 -12.17 -5.19 -1.56
N GLU A 66 -12.74 -5.76 -0.50
CA GLU A 66 -13.50 -5.02 0.52
C GLU A 66 -12.60 -4.01 1.25
N GLN A 67 -11.40 -4.41 1.65
CA GLN A 67 -10.46 -3.48 2.30
C GLN A 67 -9.93 -2.42 1.32
N ALA A 68 -9.70 -2.76 0.06
CA ALA A 68 -9.37 -1.80 -0.98
C ALA A 68 -10.48 -0.74 -1.14
N ALA A 69 -11.76 -1.15 -1.13
CA ALA A 69 -12.89 -0.22 -1.21
C ALA A 69 -12.97 0.73 0.00
N VAL A 70 -12.74 0.22 1.22
CA VAL A 70 -12.69 1.06 2.43
C VAL A 70 -11.58 2.11 2.32
N LEU A 71 -10.37 1.70 1.91
CA LEU A 71 -9.24 2.61 1.76
C LEU A 71 -9.48 3.62 0.64
N ALA A 72 -9.87 3.17 -0.56
CA ALA A 72 -10.11 4.04 -1.70
C ALA A 72 -11.22 5.08 -1.46
N SER A 73 -12.24 4.74 -0.64
CA SER A 73 -13.30 5.68 -0.27
C SER A 73 -12.91 6.66 0.84
N SER A 74 -11.83 6.39 1.57
CA SER A 74 -11.40 7.20 2.72
C SER A 74 -10.45 8.33 2.37
N THR A 75 -9.86 8.32 1.18
CA THR A 75 -8.85 9.29 0.73
C THR A 75 -9.00 9.59 -0.76
N SER A 76 -8.50 10.74 -1.22
CA SER A 76 -8.40 11.05 -2.65
C SER A 76 -7.12 10.50 -3.29
N LEU A 77 -6.20 9.92 -2.52
CA LEU A 77 -4.96 9.34 -3.05
C LEU A 77 -5.25 8.15 -3.96
N PRO A 78 -4.59 8.05 -5.12
CA PRO A 78 -4.63 6.82 -5.91
C PRO A 78 -4.02 5.67 -5.12
N LEU A 79 -4.78 4.56 -5.01
CA LEU A 79 -4.40 3.39 -4.22
C LEU A 79 -3.84 2.30 -5.12
N LEU A 80 -2.57 1.93 -4.93
CA LEU A 80 -1.97 0.72 -5.48
C LEU A 80 -2.21 -0.44 -4.50
N CYS A 81 -2.63 -1.60 -5.01
CA CYS A 81 -3.01 -2.73 -4.16
C CYS A 81 -2.15 -3.96 -4.42
N ASP A 82 -1.83 -4.69 -3.35
CA ASP A 82 -1.37 -6.06 -3.41
C ASP A 82 -2.51 -6.97 -3.91
N ALA A 83 -2.22 -7.87 -4.83
CA ALA A 83 -3.15 -8.89 -5.30
C ALA A 83 -2.53 -10.29 -5.27
N ASP A 84 -1.53 -10.50 -4.40
CA ASP A 84 -0.82 -11.76 -4.27
C ASP A 84 -0.47 -12.36 -5.67
N THR A 85 -0.79 -13.62 -5.91
CA THR A 85 -0.58 -14.29 -7.21
C THR A 85 -1.75 -14.14 -8.18
N GLY A 86 -2.73 -13.26 -7.87
CA GLY A 86 -3.94 -13.04 -8.66
C GLY A 86 -5.12 -13.93 -8.27
N PHE A 87 -5.04 -14.63 -7.13
CA PHE A 87 -6.09 -15.49 -6.55
C PHE A 87 -6.53 -16.63 -7.46
N GLY A 88 -5.60 -17.14 -8.30
CA GLY A 88 -5.83 -18.28 -9.17
C GLY A 88 -5.17 -18.18 -10.54
N GLY A 89 -5.73 -18.86 -11.54
CA GLY A 89 -5.24 -18.82 -12.93
C GLY A 89 -5.65 -17.53 -13.67
N ALA A 90 -5.32 -17.43 -14.97
CA ALA A 90 -5.54 -16.23 -15.78
C ALA A 90 -7.00 -15.73 -15.75
N VAL A 91 -7.99 -16.62 -15.81
CA VAL A 91 -9.42 -16.25 -15.72
C VAL A 91 -9.80 -15.69 -14.35
N ASN A 92 -9.14 -16.17 -13.27
CA ASN A 92 -9.34 -15.59 -11.94
C ASN A 92 -8.76 -14.17 -11.86
N VAL A 93 -7.63 -13.93 -12.51
CA VAL A 93 -7.00 -12.61 -12.60
C VAL A 93 -7.92 -11.58 -13.28
N GLU A 94 -8.66 -11.96 -14.32
CA GLU A 94 -9.69 -11.07 -14.89
C GLU A 94 -10.69 -10.60 -13.83
N ARG A 95 -11.20 -11.55 -13.02
CA ARG A 95 -12.13 -11.21 -11.94
C ARG A 95 -11.46 -10.32 -10.89
N THR A 96 -10.22 -10.60 -10.56
CA THR A 96 -9.43 -9.80 -9.62
C THR A 96 -9.35 -8.35 -10.06
N VAL A 97 -8.92 -8.09 -11.30
CA VAL A 97 -8.83 -6.73 -11.84
C VAL A 97 -10.18 -6.00 -11.75
N ARG A 98 -11.26 -6.65 -12.20
CA ARG A 98 -12.61 -6.05 -12.19
C ARG A 98 -13.10 -5.69 -10.78
N LEU A 99 -12.78 -6.51 -9.77
CA LEU A 99 -13.15 -6.23 -8.38
C LEU A 99 -12.33 -5.08 -7.79
N TYR A 100 -11.04 -5.01 -8.08
CA TYR A 100 -10.21 -3.90 -7.62
C TYR A 100 -10.56 -2.56 -8.30
N GLU A 101 -10.87 -2.58 -9.59
CA GLU A 101 -11.40 -1.40 -10.27
C GLU A 101 -12.73 -0.94 -9.64
N ALA A 102 -13.66 -1.87 -9.40
CA ALA A 102 -14.94 -1.56 -8.74
C ALA A 102 -14.76 -1.05 -7.31
N ALA A 103 -13.71 -1.49 -6.62
CA ALA A 103 -13.32 -0.99 -5.30
C ALA A 103 -12.70 0.42 -5.33
N GLY A 104 -12.42 0.99 -6.52
CA GLY A 104 -11.80 2.31 -6.66
C GLY A 104 -10.27 2.32 -6.58
N ALA A 105 -9.62 1.17 -6.68
CA ALA A 105 -8.16 1.08 -6.75
C ALA A 105 -7.63 1.75 -8.03
N ALA A 106 -6.42 2.28 -7.97
CA ALA A 106 -5.70 2.87 -9.11
C ALA A 106 -4.91 1.84 -9.91
N GLY A 107 -4.61 0.72 -9.30
CA GLY A 107 -3.85 -0.38 -9.88
C GLY A 107 -3.60 -1.49 -8.88
N LEU A 108 -3.01 -2.55 -9.35
CA LEU A 108 -2.59 -3.68 -8.52
C LEU A 108 -1.23 -4.23 -8.98
N HIS A 109 -0.57 -4.97 -8.11
CA HIS A 109 0.51 -5.84 -8.54
C HIS A 109 0.15 -7.31 -8.38
N LEU A 110 0.70 -8.11 -9.28
CA LEU A 110 0.64 -9.58 -9.28
C LEU A 110 2.05 -10.12 -9.17
N GLU A 111 2.26 -11.18 -8.37
CA GLU A 111 3.56 -11.82 -8.22
C GLU A 111 3.60 -13.22 -8.85
N ASP A 112 4.78 -13.62 -9.31
CA ASP A 112 5.03 -14.88 -9.99
C ASP A 112 5.32 -16.07 -9.06
N GLN A 113 4.97 -15.97 -7.77
CA GLN A 113 5.15 -17.08 -6.83
C GLN A 113 4.15 -18.23 -7.06
N VAL A 114 4.58 -19.44 -6.71
CA VAL A 114 3.69 -20.60 -6.60
C VAL A 114 2.90 -20.52 -5.29
N MET A 115 1.59 -20.78 -5.34
CA MET A 115 0.77 -20.86 -4.13
C MET A 115 1.03 -22.17 -3.34
N PRO A 116 1.06 -22.13 -2.01
CA PRO A 116 0.94 -20.95 -1.14
C PRO A 116 2.20 -20.07 -1.20
N LYS A 117 1.97 -18.77 -1.45
CA LYS A 117 3.05 -17.78 -1.53
C LYS A 117 3.74 -17.60 -0.18
N ARG A 118 4.92 -16.99 -0.20
CA ARG A 118 5.67 -16.57 0.99
C ARG A 118 6.01 -15.09 0.91
N CYS A 119 6.27 -14.46 2.04
CA CYS A 119 6.83 -13.12 2.05
C CYS A 119 8.08 -13.07 1.17
N GLY A 120 8.19 -12.06 0.31
CA GLY A 120 9.27 -11.91 -0.68
C GLY A 120 10.70 -11.98 -0.13
N HIS A 121 10.89 -11.68 1.16
CA HIS A 121 12.18 -11.72 1.83
C HIS A 121 12.49 -13.04 2.56
N LEU A 122 11.57 -13.99 2.59
CA LEU A 122 11.80 -15.31 3.17
C LEU A 122 12.43 -16.28 2.15
N SER A 123 13.10 -17.31 2.68
CA SER A 123 13.67 -18.40 1.87
C SER A 123 12.62 -19.45 1.50
N GLY A 124 12.93 -20.28 0.51
CA GLY A 124 12.08 -21.41 0.08
C GLY A 124 10.88 -20.99 -0.77
N LYS A 125 10.97 -19.86 -1.46
CA LYS A 125 10.06 -19.49 -2.55
C LYS A 125 10.27 -20.37 -3.76
N SER A 126 9.22 -20.55 -4.54
CA SER A 126 9.27 -21.03 -5.92
C SER A 126 8.43 -20.15 -6.81
N VAL A 127 8.80 -20.03 -8.05
CA VAL A 127 8.10 -19.21 -9.04
C VAL A 127 7.42 -20.11 -10.06
N VAL A 128 6.27 -19.66 -10.59
CA VAL A 128 5.58 -20.33 -11.68
C VAL A 128 6.38 -20.19 -12.98
N ASP A 129 6.06 -20.97 -14.01
CA ASP A 129 6.64 -20.76 -15.33
C ASP A 129 6.39 -19.32 -15.80
N ALA A 130 7.42 -18.71 -16.42
CA ALA A 130 7.33 -17.34 -16.90
C ALA A 130 6.23 -17.13 -17.95
N ALA A 131 5.87 -18.18 -18.73
CA ALA A 131 4.75 -18.14 -19.66
C ALA A 131 3.40 -18.14 -18.94
N GLU A 132 3.28 -18.85 -17.81
CA GLU A 132 2.08 -18.80 -16.98
C GLU A 132 1.85 -17.40 -16.43
N MET A 133 2.89 -16.79 -15.84
CA MET A 133 2.78 -15.43 -15.32
C MET A 133 2.49 -14.42 -16.44
N ALA A 134 3.14 -14.52 -17.60
CA ALA A 134 2.84 -13.67 -18.74
C ALA A 134 1.37 -13.80 -19.19
N SER A 135 0.80 -15.00 -19.15
CA SER A 135 -0.63 -15.22 -19.41
C SER A 135 -1.55 -14.56 -18.38
N LYS A 136 -1.17 -14.58 -17.10
CA LYS A 136 -1.89 -13.86 -16.03
C LYS A 136 -1.85 -12.34 -16.25
N ILE A 137 -0.69 -11.79 -16.61
CA ILE A 137 -0.53 -10.37 -16.91
C ILE A 137 -1.35 -9.97 -18.13
N HIS A 138 -1.31 -10.75 -19.22
CA HIS A 138 -2.12 -10.52 -20.40
C HIS A 138 -3.63 -10.50 -20.05
N ALA A 139 -4.08 -11.44 -19.24
CA ALA A 139 -5.47 -11.47 -18.75
C ALA A 139 -5.81 -10.24 -17.91
N ALA A 140 -4.90 -9.79 -17.04
CA ALA A 140 -5.08 -8.57 -16.25
C ALA A 140 -5.25 -7.33 -17.14
N VAL A 141 -4.38 -7.19 -18.13
CA VAL A 141 -4.43 -6.07 -19.09
C VAL A 141 -5.72 -6.09 -19.91
N ALA A 142 -6.14 -7.26 -20.37
CA ALA A 142 -7.38 -7.42 -21.16
C ALA A 142 -8.65 -7.19 -20.33
N ALA A 143 -8.60 -7.45 -19.03
CA ALA A 143 -9.76 -7.35 -18.15
C ALA A 143 -10.08 -5.93 -17.70
N ARG A 144 -9.12 -5.01 -17.68
CA ARG A 144 -9.31 -3.64 -17.21
C ARG A 144 -10.29 -2.89 -18.11
N ARG A 145 -11.21 -2.15 -17.47
CA ARG A 145 -12.20 -1.29 -18.13
C ARG A 145 -11.70 0.15 -18.25
N ASP A 146 -10.94 0.59 -17.25
CA ASP A 146 -10.24 1.86 -17.26
C ASP A 146 -8.83 1.65 -17.86
N PRO A 147 -8.53 2.23 -19.04
CA PRO A 147 -7.19 2.14 -19.63
C PRO A 147 -6.10 2.72 -18.72
N GLY A 148 -6.47 3.62 -17.80
CA GLY A 148 -5.56 4.18 -16.80
C GLY A 148 -5.18 3.21 -15.69
N PHE A 149 -6.00 2.19 -15.40
CA PHE A 149 -5.73 1.22 -14.32
C PHE A 149 -4.37 0.54 -14.50
N VAL A 150 -3.57 0.50 -13.45
CA VAL A 150 -2.16 0.11 -13.51
C VAL A 150 -1.98 -1.36 -13.18
N ILE A 151 -1.30 -2.10 -14.06
CA ILE A 151 -0.89 -3.50 -13.84
C ILE A 151 0.62 -3.51 -13.59
N VAL A 152 1.02 -3.79 -12.36
CA VAL A 152 2.42 -3.97 -11.97
C VAL A 152 2.75 -5.45 -11.95
N ALA A 153 3.77 -5.88 -12.68
CA ALA A 153 4.27 -7.24 -12.60
C ALA A 153 5.40 -7.33 -11.58
N ARG A 154 5.16 -8.09 -10.51
CA ARG A 154 6.19 -8.41 -9.53
C ARG A 154 6.85 -9.73 -9.88
N THR A 155 8.18 -9.76 -9.82
CA THR A 155 8.93 -11.01 -9.93
C THR A 155 9.76 -11.29 -8.69
N ASP A 156 9.60 -12.48 -8.15
CA ASP A 156 10.38 -13.02 -7.03
C ASP A 156 11.56 -13.88 -7.50
N ALA A 157 11.81 -13.93 -8.82
CA ALA A 157 12.78 -14.81 -9.46
C ALA A 157 14.23 -14.51 -9.04
N ARG A 158 14.56 -13.28 -8.60
CA ARG A 158 15.92 -12.95 -8.16
C ARG A 158 16.47 -13.97 -7.13
N SER A 159 15.64 -14.41 -6.19
CA SER A 159 16.03 -15.37 -5.16
C SER A 159 15.95 -16.84 -5.58
N VAL A 160 15.37 -17.16 -6.74
CA VAL A 160 15.13 -18.52 -7.24
C VAL A 160 15.99 -18.82 -8.47
N GLU A 161 16.03 -17.90 -9.43
CA GLU A 161 16.70 -18.04 -10.74
C GLU A 161 17.91 -17.09 -10.89
N GLY A 162 18.16 -16.25 -9.88
CA GLY A 162 19.23 -15.26 -9.91
C GLY A 162 18.81 -13.95 -10.59
N PHE A 163 19.75 -13.01 -10.65
CA PHE A 163 19.51 -11.66 -11.16
C PHE A 163 19.09 -11.66 -12.64
N ASP A 164 19.82 -12.39 -13.48
CA ASP A 164 19.57 -12.41 -14.93
C ASP A 164 18.21 -13.07 -15.25
N GLY A 165 17.80 -14.09 -14.48
CA GLY A 165 16.47 -14.69 -14.59
C GLY A 165 15.35 -13.69 -14.25
N ALA A 166 15.55 -12.86 -13.22
CA ALA A 166 14.58 -11.80 -12.89
C ALA A 166 14.47 -10.75 -14.01
N VAL A 167 15.58 -10.37 -14.64
CA VAL A 167 15.60 -9.45 -15.79
C VAL A 167 14.88 -10.05 -17.00
N GLU A 168 15.12 -11.32 -17.32
CA GLU A 168 14.45 -11.99 -18.45
C GLU A 168 12.93 -12.06 -18.23
N ARG A 169 12.49 -12.42 -17.02
CA ARG A 169 11.08 -12.41 -16.66
C ARG A 169 10.46 -11.03 -16.76
N ALA A 170 11.15 -9.99 -16.26
CA ALA A 170 10.67 -8.61 -16.35
C ALA A 170 10.40 -8.18 -17.80
N ARG A 171 11.32 -8.48 -18.73
CA ARG A 171 11.13 -8.22 -20.17
C ARG A 171 9.89 -8.93 -20.72
N ARG A 172 9.74 -10.21 -20.40
CA ARG A 172 8.59 -11.00 -20.82
C ARG A 172 7.27 -10.49 -20.27
N TYR A 173 7.27 -9.96 -19.05
CA TYR A 173 6.08 -9.39 -18.43
C TYR A 173 5.69 -8.03 -19.04
N LEU A 174 6.68 -7.25 -19.46
CA LEU A 174 6.44 -6.03 -20.24
C LEU A 174 5.87 -6.37 -21.62
N ASP A 175 6.39 -7.38 -22.31
CA ASP A 175 5.85 -7.86 -23.58
C ASP A 175 4.39 -8.36 -23.43
N ALA A 176 4.03 -8.88 -22.25
CA ALA A 176 2.65 -9.26 -21.94
C ALA A 176 1.73 -8.06 -21.58
N GLY A 177 2.30 -6.85 -21.50
CA GLY A 177 1.56 -5.60 -21.31
C GLY A 177 1.58 -5.03 -19.89
N ALA A 178 2.47 -5.47 -19.00
CA ALA A 178 2.65 -4.84 -17.70
C ALA A 178 3.05 -3.37 -17.86
N ASP A 179 2.50 -2.52 -17.02
CA ASP A 179 2.77 -1.07 -17.04
C ASP A 179 4.01 -0.68 -16.22
N MET A 180 4.39 -1.53 -15.26
CA MET A 180 5.49 -1.30 -14.33
C MET A 180 6.04 -2.65 -13.85
N ILE A 181 7.33 -2.72 -13.57
CA ILE A 181 7.98 -3.89 -13.00
C ILE A 181 8.36 -3.66 -11.54
N PHE A 182 8.11 -4.66 -10.72
CA PHE A 182 8.49 -4.72 -9.32
C PHE A 182 9.47 -5.90 -9.11
N PRO A 183 10.79 -5.66 -9.16
CA PRO A 183 11.79 -6.69 -8.84
C PRO A 183 11.89 -6.85 -7.32
N GLU A 184 11.49 -8.01 -6.81
CA GLU A 184 11.53 -8.28 -5.38
C GLU A 184 12.91 -8.75 -4.93
N ALA A 185 13.32 -8.31 -3.74
CA ALA A 185 14.49 -8.80 -3.02
C ALA A 185 15.83 -8.68 -3.77
N LEU A 186 16.05 -7.56 -4.47
CA LEU A 186 17.41 -7.18 -4.91
C LEU A 186 18.29 -6.98 -3.69
N GLU A 187 19.54 -7.45 -3.73
CA GLU A 187 20.37 -7.61 -2.53
C GLU A 187 21.45 -6.51 -2.38
N SER A 188 21.65 -5.66 -3.38
CA SER A 188 22.64 -4.57 -3.29
C SER A 188 22.24 -3.34 -4.11
N ALA A 189 22.82 -2.18 -3.78
CA ALA A 189 22.61 -0.95 -4.56
C ALA A 189 23.04 -1.13 -6.04
N GLU A 190 24.06 -1.93 -6.29
CA GLU A 190 24.53 -2.26 -7.64
C GLU A 190 23.48 -3.05 -8.42
N GLU A 191 22.76 -3.98 -7.77
CA GLU A 191 21.66 -4.72 -8.39
C GLU A 191 20.51 -3.80 -8.74
N PHE A 192 20.12 -2.86 -7.84
CA PHE A 192 19.10 -1.85 -8.16
C PHE A 192 19.51 -0.99 -9.36
N ALA A 193 20.73 -0.46 -9.36
CA ALA A 193 21.23 0.35 -10.46
C ALA A 193 21.36 -0.45 -11.77
N ARG A 194 21.77 -1.72 -11.70
CA ARG A 194 21.87 -2.59 -12.87
C ARG A 194 20.50 -2.91 -13.43
N PHE A 195 19.53 -3.26 -12.58
CA PHE A 195 18.17 -3.59 -13.02
C PHE A 195 17.52 -2.40 -13.74
N ALA A 196 17.70 -1.18 -13.21
CA ALA A 196 17.20 0.03 -13.83
C ALA A 196 17.84 0.35 -15.21
N ARG A 197 19.09 -0.06 -15.43
CA ARG A 197 19.73 0.08 -16.75
C ARG A 197 19.28 -0.98 -17.76
N GLU A 198 18.91 -2.17 -17.29
CA GLU A 198 18.55 -3.29 -18.16
C GLU A 198 17.08 -3.33 -18.55
N ILE A 199 16.21 -2.61 -17.80
CA ILE A 199 14.77 -2.57 -18.03
C ILE A 199 14.35 -1.13 -18.37
N ASP A 200 14.00 -0.90 -19.61
CA ASP A 200 13.49 0.39 -20.11
C ASP A 200 11.97 0.48 -19.91
N ALA A 201 11.55 0.58 -18.65
CA ALA A 201 10.16 0.72 -18.25
C ALA A 201 10.07 1.33 -16.83
N PRO A 202 8.91 1.83 -16.39
CA PRO A 202 8.71 2.23 -15.01
C PRO A 202 9.03 1.08 -14.04
N LEU A 203 9.81 1.38 -12.99
CA LEU A 203 10.22 0.44 -11.96
C LEU A 203 9.69 0.87 -10.60
N LEU A 204 9.29 -0.12 -9.79
CA LEU A 204 8.93 0.03 -8.38
C LEU A 204 10.00 -0.64 -7.52
N ALA A 205 10.58 0.11 -6.58
CA ALA A 205 11.50 -0.42 -5.58
C ALA A 205 10.77 -0.67 -4.27
N ASN A 206 11.00 -1.82 -3.64
CA ASN A 206 10.47 -2.13 -2.31
C ASN A 206 11.52 -1.84 -1.24
N GLN A 207 11.19 -0.96 -0.30
CA GLN A 207 12.02 -0.61 0.85
C GLN A 207 11.35 -1.12 2.13
N THR A 208 11.48 -2.43 2.38
CA THR A 208 10.94 -3.06 3.58
C THR A 208 12.03 -3.32 4.61
N GLU A 209 11.74 -2.97 5.86
CA GLU A 209 12.65 -3.17 6.99
C GLU A 209 12.87 -4.65 7.26
N PHE A 210 14.08 -5.00 7.70
CA PHE A 210 14.48 -6.37 8.04
C PHE A 210 14.43 -7.34 6.86
N GLY A 211 14.45 -6.79 5.62
CA GLY A 211 14.49 -7.57 4.40
C GLY A 211 15.89 -8.02 4.01
N ARG A 212 16.04 -8.61 2.82
CA ARG A 212 17.33 -9.06 2.28
C ARG A 212 18.15 -7.93 1.65
N GLY A 213 17.46 -6.95 1.06
CA GLY A 213 18.11 -5.82 0.41
C GLY A 213 18.49 -4.70 1.38
N PRO A 214 19.37 -3.79 0.95
CA PRO A 214 19.71 -2.60 1.71
C PRO A 214 18.52 -1.64 1.76
N LEU A 215 18.41 -0.87 2.85
CA LEU A 215 17.53 0.29 2.89
C LEU A 215 18.26 1.46 2.21
N LEU A 216 17.86 1.76 0.99
CA LEU A 216 18.41 2.86 0.22
C LEU A 216 17.55 4.13 0.39
N PRO A 217 18.18 5.32 0.45
CA PRO A 217 17.44 6.57 0.43
C PRO A 217 16.56 6.70 -0.83
N PHE A 218 15.42 7.36 -0.69
CA PHE A 218 14.51 7.61 -1.81
C PHE A 218 15.19 8.30 -3.00
N GLU A 219 16.00 9.33 -2.73
CA GLU A 219 16.69 10.10 -3.76
C GLU A 219 17.68 9.25 -4.56
N ASP A 220 18.34 8.27 -3.92
CA ASP A 220 19.24 7.36 -4.60
C ASP A 220 18.48 6.46 -5.58
N LEU A 221 17.35 5.89 -5.16
CA LEU A 221 16.50 5.06 -6.03
C LEU A 221 15.88 5.88 -7.17
N ALA A 222 15.40 7.08 -6.88
CA ALA A 222 14.90 8.01 -7.90
C ALA A 222 16.01 8.38 -8.91
N GLY A 223 17.23 8.63 -8.42
CA GLY A 223 18.43 8.90 -9.24
C GLY A 223 18.83 7.71 -10.11
N MET A 224 18.58 6.48 -9.69
CA MET A 224 18.77 5.26 -10.50
C MET A 224 17.69 5.08 -11.58
N GLY A 225 16.57 5.82 -11.52
CA GLY A 225 15.48 5.77 -12.51
C GLY A 225 14.19 5.09 -12.03
N TYR A 226 14.12 4.64 -10.77
CA TYR A 226 12.88 4.11 -10.20
C TYR A 226 11.79 5.19 -10.15
N LYS A 227 10.59 4.83 -10.60
CA LYS A 227 9.43 5.74 -10.65
C LYS A 227 8.57 5.68 -9.40
N ALA A 228 8.68 4.60 -8.63
CA ALA A 228 7.98 4.42 -7.38
C ALA A 228 8.88 3.72 -6.35
N VAL A 229 8.81 4.16 -5.10
CA VAL A 229 9.48 3.53 -3.96
C VAL A 229 8.42 3.22 -2.91
N LEU A 230 8.27 1.94 -2.61
CA LEU A 230 7.26 1.40 -1.73
C LEU A 230 7.81 1.19 -0.32
N TYR A 231 7.04 1.64 0.69
CA TYR A 231 7.31 1.45 2.11
C TYR A 231 6.14 0.66 2.74
N PRO A 232 6.05 -0.66 2.51
CA PRO A 232 4.80 -1.42 2.69
C PRO A 232 4.37 -1.59 4.13
N LEU A 233 5.32 -1.64 5.07
CA LEU A 233 5.08 -2.01 6.47
C LEU A 233 5.58 -0.97 7.48
N THR A 234 6.26 0.08 7.07
CA THR A 234 6.94 1.04 7.95
C THR A 234 5.99 1.65 9.00
N ALA A 235 4.88 2.23 8.55
CA ALA A 235 3.89 2.82 9.45
C ALA A 235 3.21 1.76 10.33
N PHE A 236 2.88 0.59 9.77
CA PHE A 236 2.27 -0.51 10.52
C PHE A 236 3.18 -1.02 11.65
N ARG A 237 4.45 -1.29 11.37
CA ARG A 237 5.42 -1.77 12.37
C ARG A 237 5.64 -0.75 13.47
N ALA A 238 5.76 0.53 13.12
CA ALA A 238 5.90 1.61 14.08
C ALA A 238 4.67 1.71 15.00
N ALA A 239 3.46 1.66 14.43
CA ALA A 239 2.21 1.68 15.18
C ALA A 239 2.08 0.47 16.12
N MET A 240 2.43 -0.72 15.65
CA MET A 240 2.38 -1.94 16.48
C MET A 240 3.38 -1.90 17.64
N LYS A 241 4.57 -1.33 17.42
CA LYS A 241 5.55 -1.16 18.50
C LYS A 241 5.07 -0.17 19.55
N ALA A 242 4.49 0.96 19.12
CA ALA A 242 3.89 1.93 20.03
C ALA A 242 2.71 1.34 20.83
N ALA A 243 1.88 0.52 20.18
CA ALA A 243 0.79 -0.19 20.85
C ALA A 243 1.31 -1.18 21.89
N GLU A 244 2.34 -1.97 21.58
CA GLU A 244 2.99 -2.90 22.53
C GLU A 244 3.48 -2.16 23.77
N GLU A 245 4.25 -1.08 23.59
CA GLU A 245 4.80 -0.27 24.67
C GLU A 245 3.70 0.33 25.56
N THR A 246 2.61 0.80 24.94
CA THR A 246 1.46 1.35 25.66
C THR A 246 0.70 0.29 26.46
N LEU A 247 0.51 -0.91 25.89
CA LEU A 247 -0.14 -2.03 26.58
C LEU A 247 0.69 -2.53 27.77
N ILE A 248 2.02 -2.56 27.64
CA ILE A 248 2.95 -2.88 28.74
C ILE A 248 2.80 -1.85 29.86
N LEU A 249 2.83 -0.55 29.53
CA LEU A 249 2.66 0.52 30.52
C LEU A 249 1.32 0.41 31.26
N LEU A 250 0.23 0.20 30.52
CA LEU A 250 -1.11 0.01 31.13
C LEU A 250 -1.14 -1.17 32.08
N ARG A 251 -0.57 -2.32 31.69
CA ARG A 251 -0.54 -3.52 32.52
C ARG A 251 0.26 -3.30 33.82
N ASP A 252 1.41 -2.64 33.69
CA ASP A 252 2.39 -2.54 34.79
C ASP A 252 2.06 -1.37 35.74
N GLN A 253 1.48 -0.30 35.24
CA GLN A 253 1.20 0.92 36.03
C GLN A 253 -0.28 1.18 36.31
N GLY A 254 -1.21 0.49 35.63
CA GLY A 254 -2.65 0.72 35.77
C GLY A 254 -3.15 2.08 35.29
N THR A 255 -2.31 2.81 34.53
CA THR A 255 -2.62 4.16 34.03
C THR A 255 -1.84 4.44 32.74
N GLN A 256 -2.45 5.26 31.85
CA GLN A 256 -1.85 5.72 30.60
C GLN A 256 -1.08 7.05 30.74
N ARG A 257 -1.04 7.67 31.92
CA ARG A 257 -0.46 9.01 32.12
C ARG A 257 0.96 9.16 31.56
N GLY A 258 1.80 8.13 31.66
CA GLY A 258 3.19 8.14 31.16
C GLY A 258 3.35 8.14 29.62
N SER A 259 2.26 7.94 28.87
CA SER A 259 2.30 7.89 27.41
C SER A 259 1.53 9.03 26.72
N LEU A 260 0.85 9.92 27.46
CA LEU A 260 0.00 10.98 26.88
C LEU A 260 0.76 11.84 25.87
N GLY A 261 1.99 12.23 26.13
CA GLY A 261 2.80 13.05 25.23
C GLY A 261 3.21 12.36 23.91
N ARG A 262 2.89 11.06 23.75
CA ARG A 262 3.14 10.28 22.52
C ARG A 262 1.84 9.84 21.83
N MET A 263 0.69 10.28 22.34
CA MET A 263 -0.62 9.98 21.77
C MET A 263 -1.10 11.12 20.89
N GLN A 264 -1.84 10.78 19.86
CA GLN A 264 -2.64 11.77 19.13
C GLN A 264 -3.73 12.31 20.06
N THR A 265 -3.86 13.62 20.13
CA THR A 265 -4.90 14.27 20.93
C THR A 265 -6.28 14.06 20.29
N ARG A 266 -7.35 14.31 21.04
CA ARG A 266 -8.72 14.28 20.51
C ARG A 266 -8.91 15.34 19.43
N ALA A 267 -8.35 16.54 19.61
CA ALA A 267 -8.43 17.63 18.65
C ALA A 267 -7.77 17.24 17.31
N GLU A 268 -6.55 16.69 17.35
CA GLU A 268 -5.84 16.21 16.15
C GLU A 268 -6.60 15.10 15.43
N LEU A 269 -7.20 14.15 16.17
CA LEU A 269 -7.99 13.08 15.60
C LEU A 269 -9.27 13.62 14.92
N TYR A 270 -10.00 14.52 15.59
CA TYR A 270 -11.23 15.06 15.06
C TYR A 270 -10.99 15.97 13.86
N ASP A 271 -9.92 16.73 13.85
CA ASP A 271 -9.47 17.50 12.69
C ASP A 271 -9.18 16.58 11.50
N LEU A 272 -8.42 15.49 11.72
CA LEU A 272 -8.12 14.50 10.66
C LEU A 272 -9.38 13.82 10.09
N LEU A 273 -10.39 13.59 10.94
CA LEU A 273 -11.66 12.99 10.53
C LEU A 273 -12.62 13.98 9.87
N GLY A 274 -12.35 15.30 9.93
CA GLY A 274 -13.26 16.34 9.48
C GLY A 274 -14.54 16.40 10.33
N TYR A 275 -14.44 16.20 11.65
CA TYR A 275 -15.58 16.08 12.55
C TYR A 275 -16.51 17.31 12.49
N ALA A 276 -15.95 18.52 12.44
CA ALA A 276 -16.72 19.76 12.36
C ALA A 276 -17.62 19.83 11.10
N ASP A 277 -17.17 19.29 9.97
CA ASP A 277 -17.96 19.25 8.74
C ASP A 277 -19.15 18.28 8.85
N TRP A 278 -18.98 17.18 9.58
CA TRP A 278 -20.07 16.24 9.85
C TRP A 278 -21.14 16.87 10.74
N GLU A 279 -20.74 17.55 11.82
CA GLU A 279 -21.66 18.26 12.69
C GLU A 279 -22.38 19.41 11.97
N ALA A 280 -21.68 20.15 11.11
CA ALA A 280 -22.28 21.24 10.35
C ALA A 280 -23.37 20.71 9.40
N ARG A 281 -23.11 19.62 8.69
CA ARG A 281 -24.09 18.96 7.80
C ARG A 281 -25.27 18.40 8.58
N ASP A 282 -25.04 17.79 9.72
CA ASP A 282 -26.11 17.24 10.56
C ASP A 282 -27.06 18.35 11.03
N ARG A 283 -26.50 19.48 11.51
CA ARG A 283 -27.27 20.66 11.86
C ARG A 283 -28.11 21.22 10.70
N ASP A 284 -27.52 21.29 9.50
CA ASP A 284 -28.20 21.75 8.29
C ASP A 284 -29.39 20.84 7.93
N TYR A 285 -29.20 19.52 7.96
CA TYR A 285 -30.26 18.56 7.69
C TYR A 285 -31.44 18.63 8.67
N PHE A 286 -31.17 18.96 9.92
CA PHE A 286 -32.21 19.17 10.93
C PHE A 286 -32.85 20.57 10.92
N GLY A 287 -32.41 21.46 10.02
CA GLY A 287 -32.89 22.85 9.97
C GLY A 287 -32.62 23.65 11.23
N LEU A 288 -31.61 23.27 11.99
CA LEU A 288 -31.18 23.95 13.20
C LEU A 288 -30.29 25.14 12.82
N GLU A 289 -30.89 26.28 12.44
CA GLU A 289 -30.14 27.51 12.22
C GLU A 289 -29.43 27.91 13.53
N GLY A 290 -28.09 27.93 13.41
CA GLY A 290 -27.19 28.73 14.23
C GLY A 290 -27.52 29.00 15.69
N SER A 291 -27.63 27.99 16.56
CA SER A 291 -27.26 28.19 17.94
C SER A 291 -25.72 28.17 17.99
N GLY A 292 -25.12 29.36 17.90
CA GLY A 292 -23.69 29.54 18.08
C GLY A 292 -23.26 28.82 19.34
N GLY A 293 -22.38 27.82 19.22
CA GLY A 293 -21.73 27.21 20.36
C GLY A 293 -21.13 28.34 21.20
N SER A 294 -21.52 28.40 22.47
CA SER A 294 -20.91 29.33 23.39
C SER A 294 -19.41 29.06 23.45
N ALA A 295 -18.63 30.12 23.44
CA ALA A 295 -17.16 30.10 23.59
C ALA A 295 -16.69 29.51 24.96
N ASP A 296 -17.57 28.77 25.65
CA ASP A 296 -17.36 28.14 26.94
C ASP A 296 -17.33 26.61 26.91
N ASP A 297 -17.15 25.97 25.72
CA ASP A 297 -16.84 24.55 25.73
C ASP A 297 -15.38 24.39 26.22
N PRO A 298 -15.17 23.83 27.43
CA PRO A 298 -13.82 23.73 27.98
C PRO A 298 -12.96 22.91 27.04
N ASP A 299 -11.80 23.47 26.71
CA ASP A 299 -10.76 22.81 25.90
C ASP A 299 -10.75 21.30 26.19
N PRO A 300 -11.20 20.44 25.23
CA PRO A 300 -11.36 19.02 25.47
C PRO A 300 -10.04 18.31 25.80
N ASP A 301 -8.91 18.98 25.58
CA ASP A 301 -7.56 18.45 25.82
C ASP A 301 -6.96 18.93 27.16
N ARG A 302 -7.68 19.80 27.92
CA ARG A 302 -7.30 20.12 29.30
C ARG A 302 -7.57 18.93 30.22
N GLN A 303 -6.65 18.01 30.25
CA GLN A 303 -6.56 17.07 31.36
C GLN A 303 -5.85 17.79 32.51
N HIS A 304 -6.51 17.86 33.67
CA HIS A 304 -5.88 18.27 34.92
C HIS A 304 -4.72 17.29 35.19
N VAL A 305 -3.52 17.75 34.91
CA VAL A 305 -2.27 17.10 35.32
C VAL A 305 -2.01 17.62 36.74
N ASP A 306 -2.64 17.01 37.73
CA ASP A 306 -2.27 17.09 39.13
C ASP A 306 -1.68 15.75 39.58
#